data_09e32ab46b4d50e76b353a9c302d54dd
#
_entry.id   09e32ab46b4d50e76b353a9c302d54dd
#
_cell.length_a   1.000
_cell.length_b   1.000
_cell.length_c   1.000
_cell.angle_alpha   90.00
_cell.angle_beta   90.00
_cell.angle_gamma   90.00
#
_symmetry.space_group_name_H-M   'P 1'
#
loop_
_entity.id
_entity.type
_entity.pdbx_description
1 polymer ?
#
loop_
_entity_poly.entity_id
_entity_poly.type
_entity_poly.pdbx_seq_one_letter_code
_entity_poly.pdbx_strand_id
1 'polypeptide(L)'
;MRKRTVAASGSRASMIDVVSVKPMGDYRLRVAFSDGSSGVHDFSSTTARNGEMVRPLKDPAFFARVLVELGALTWLNGFDLDPIALHDRMAAADELGREATYSRLQR
;
A
#
# COMPACT_ATOMS: atom_id res chain seq x y z
N MET A 1 -23.70 -10.45 1.01
CA MET A 1 -23.40 -9.95 1.48
C MET A 1 -22.99 -9.41 1.91
N ARG A 2 -23.10 -9.50 1.76
CA ARG A 2 -22.78 -8.90 2.27
C ARG A 2 -22.41 -8.23 2.79
N LYS A 3 -22.54 -8.17 2.75
CA LYS A 3 -22.24 -7.45 3.28
C LYS A 3 -21.92 -6.69 3.43
N ARG A 4 -22.40 -6.67 3.10
CA ARG A 4 -22.09 -5.89 3.25
C ARG A 4 -22.02 -5.02 3.51
N THR A 5 -22.45 -4.99 3.53
CA THR A 5 -22.33 -4.14 3.89
C THR A 5 -22.18 -3.38 4.41
N VAL A 6 -22.62 -3.48 4.54
CA VAL A 6 -22.37 -2.80 5.22
C VAL A 6 -21.99 -2.05 5.61
N ALA A 7 -22.13 -1.85 5.64
CA ALA A 7 -21.74 -1.16 6.16
C ALA A 7 -21.40 -0.44 6.35
N ALA A 8 -21.45 -0.30 6.16
CA ALA A 8 -20.98 0.47 6.29
C ALA A 8 -20.86 1.51 6.78
N SER A 9 -21.08 2.04 6.84
CA SER A 9 -21.20 2.99 7.62
C SER A 9 -20.09 3.91 7.76
N GLY A 10 -20.04 4.76 8.59
CA GLY A 10 -19.15 5.80 8.71
C GLY A 10 -17.72 5.42 8.79
N SER A 11 -17.50 4.23 9.02
CA SER A 11 -16.16 3.81 9.16
C SER A 11 -15.56 3.42 7.88
N ARG A 12 -16.09 3.93 6.82
CA ARG A 12 -15.62 3.64 5.57
C ARG A 12 -14.21 3.86 5.37
N ALA A 13 -13.61 4.84 5.96
CA ALA A 13 -12.20 5.06 5.81
C ALA A 13 -11.41 3.89 6.31
N SER A 14 -11.91 3.21 7.31
CA SER A 14 -11.19 2.08 7.84
C SER A 14 -11.36 0.83 7.00
N MET A 15 -12.04 0.97 5.87
CA MET A 15 -12.20 -0.17 4.98
C MET A 15 -11.17 -0.16 3.86
N ILE A 16 -10.22 0.75 3.88
CA ILE A 16 -9.19 0.77 2.86
C ILE A 16 -8.19 -0.33 3.11
N ASP A 17 -8.01 -1.18 2.11
CA ASP A 17 -7.01 -2.25 2.16
C ASP A 17 -6.09 -2.14 0.98
N VAL A 18 -4.88 -2.65 1.14
CA VAL A 18 -3.99 -2.87 0.00
C VAL A 18 -4.45 -4.16 -0.66
N VAL A 19 -4.60 -4.17 -1.96
CA VAL A 19 -4.99 -5.38 -2.68
C VAL A 19 -3.87 -5.97 -3.52
N SER A 20 -2.86 -5.20 -3.87
CA SER A 20 -1.71 -5.74 -4.57
C SER A 20 -0.49 -4.84 -4.38
N VAL A 21 0.69 -5.43 -4.57
CA VAL A 21 1.93 -4.69 -4.44
C VAL A 21 2.92 -5.25 -5.44
N LYS A 22 3.76 -4.38 -6.00
CA LYS A 22 4.79 -4.78 -6.92
C LYS A 22 6.04 -3.97 -6.67
N PRO A 23 7.17 -4.62 -6.40
CA PRO A 23 8.43 -3.89 -6.21
C PRO A 23 8.88 -3.24 -7.51
N MET A 24 9.34 -2.02 -7.42
CA MET A 24 9.77 -1.25 -8.58
C MET A 24 11.26 -0.93 -8.55
N GLY A 25 11.97 -1.36 -7.52
CA GLY A 25 13.39 -1.05 -7.38
C GLY A 25 13.61 0.23 -6.57
N ASP A 26 14.77 0.37 -6.00
CA ASP A 26 15.13 1.57 -5.24
C ASP A 26 14.15 1.91 -4.11
N TYR A 27 13.71 0.90 -3.41
CA TYR A 27 12.78 1.04 -2.28
C TYR A 27 11.44 1.65 -2.70
N ARG A 28 11.05 1.46 -3.97
CA ARG A 28 9.75 1.92 -4.42
C ARG A 28 8.84 0.74 -4.67
N LEU A 29 7.59 0.91 -4.32
CA LEU A 29 6.59 -0.13 -4.52
C LEU A 29 5.38 0.50 -5.21
N ARG A 30 4.81 -0.25 -6.16
CA ARG A 30 3.54 0.13 -6.73
C ARG A 30 2.48 -0.54 -5.87
N VAL A 31 1.57 0.23 -5.33
CA VAL A 31 0.57 -0.26 -4.39
C VAL A 31 -0.81 0.03 -4.95
N ALA A 32 -1.69 -0.95 -4.94
CA ALA A 32 -3.08 -0.76 -5.34
C ALA A 32 -3.98 -0.97 -4.13
N PHE A 33 -4.98 -0.14 -4.01
CA PHE A 33 -5.88 -0.16 -2.86
C PHE A 33 -7.28 -0.59 -3.25
N SER A 34 -8.05 -0.99 -2.26
CA SER A 34 -9.40 -1.52 -2.48
C SER A 34 -10.37 -0.50 -3.03
N ASP A 35 -10.08 0.78 -2.93
CA ASP A 35 -10.95 1.80 -3.47
C ASP A 35 -10.69 2.05 -4.97
N GLY A 36 -9.83 1.26 -5.57
CA GLY A 36 -9.53 1.41 -7.00
C GLY A 36 -8.36 2.33 -7.31
N SER A 37 -7.77 2.93 -6.29
CA SER A 37 -6.63 3.81 -6.53
C SER A 37 -5.34 3.01 -6.50
N SER A 38 -4.32 3.49 -7.17
CA SER A 38 -3.00 2.87 -7.15
C SER A 38 -1.93 3.91 -7.47
N GLY A 39 -0.71 3.61 -7.12
CA GLY A 39 0.39 4.50 -7.40
C GLY A 39 1.70 3.92 -6.90
N VAL A 40 2.77 4.66 -7.13
CA VAL A 40 4.10 4.25 -6.71
C VAL A 40 4.55 5.16 -5.56
N HIS A 41 5.06 4.54 -4.51
CA HIS A 41 5.53 5.30 -3.36
C HIS A 41 6.98 4.91 -3.08
N ASP A 42 7.77 5.89 -2.68
CA ASP A 42 9.17 5.69 -2.34
C ASP A 42 9.24 5.49 -0.83
N PHE A 43 9.71 4.33 -0.42
CA PHE A 43 9.77 3.96 0.99
C PHE A 43 11.15 4.21 1.61
N SER A 44 12.01 5.00 0.95
CA SER A 44 13.33 5.25 1.47
C SER A 44 13.31 5.83 2.88
N SER A 45 12.37 6.73 3.15
CA SER A 45 12.31 7.30 4.50
C SER A 45 11.88 6.27 5.53
N THR A 46 11.07 5.29 5.12
CA THR A 46 10.66 4.24 6.02
C THR A 46 11.84 3.32 6.33
N THR A 47 12.59 2.92 5.29
CA THR A 47 13.70 2.01 5.50
C THR A 47 14.86 2.67 6.22
N ALA A 48 14.89 3.99 6.23
CA ALA A 48 15.96 4.72 6.93
C ALA A 48 15.70 4.85 8.43
N ARG A 49 14.51 4.48 8.88
CA ARG A 49 14.17 4.60 10.29
C ARG A 49 14.99 3.64 11.13
N ASN A 50 15.10 3.94 12.41
CA ASN A 50 15.78 3.06 13.34
C ASN A 50 14.80 2.05 13.90
N GLY A 51 15.32 0.95 14.38
CA GLY A 51 14.50 -0.04 15.05
C GLY A 51 14.74 -1.41 14.50
N GLU A 52 14.53 -2.41 15.33
CA GLU A 52 14.78 -3.78 14.99
C GLU A 52 13.91 -4.29 13.87
N MET A 53 12.67 -3.86 13.86
CA MET A 53 11.75 -4.37 12.84
C MET A 53 12.02 -3.77 11.47
N VAL A 54 12.60 -2.59 11.43
CA VAL A 54 12.88 -1.93 10.16
C VAL A 54 14.23 -2.34 9.60
N ARG A 55 15.16 -2.72 10.47
CA ARG A 55 16.51 -3.01 10.02
C ARG A 55 16.60 -3.95 8.83
N PRO A 56 15.89 -5.08 8.79
CA PRO A 56 15.99 -5.97 7.65
C PRO A 56 15.52 -5.33 6.34
N LEU A 57 14.63 -4.35 6.42
CA LEU A 57 14.12 -3.71 5.22
C LEU A 57 15.17 -2.86 4.51
N LYS A 58 16.28 -2.58 5.17
CA LYS A 58 17.33 -1.79 4.55
C LYS A 58 18.04 -2.60 3.46
N ASP A 59 17.92 -3.93 3.53
CA ASP A 59 18.45 -4.78 2.49
C ASP A 59 17.46 -4.77 1.32
N PRO A 60 17.87 -4.29 0.15
CA PRO A 60 16.94 -4.22 -0.99
C PRO A 60 16.29 -5.54 -1.36
N ALA A 61 17.02 -6.64 -1.21
CA ALA A 61 16.45 -7.95 -1.54
C ALA A 61 15.34 -8.33 -0.56
N PHE A 62 15.55 -8.03 0.72
CA PHE A 62 14.53 -8.32 1.72
C PHE A 62 13.33 -7.39 1.51
N PHE A 63 13.57 -6.12 1.24
CA PHE A 63 12.51 -5.17 1.02
C PHE A 63 11.63 -5.62 -0.15
N ALA A 64 12.22 -6.13 -1.19
CA ALA A 64 11.49 -6.56 -2.38
C ALA A 64 10.64 -7.81 -2.14
N ARG A 65 10.78 -8.45 -1.00
CA ARG A 65 9.99 -9.62 -0.68
C ARG A 65 8.71 -9.28 0.08
N VAL A 66 8.28 -8.05 -0.04
CA VAL A 66 7.04 -7.60 0.55
C VAL A 66 5.85 -8.39 0.02
N LEU A 67 4.86 -8.57 0.86
CA LEU A 67 3.64 -9.23 0.43
C LEU A 67 2.44 -8.52 1.03
N VAL A 68 1.25 -8.89 0.57
CA VAL A 68 0.02 -8.34 1.11
C VAL A 68 -0.59 -9.39 2.01
N GLU A 69 -0.88 -9.03 3.25
CA GLU A 69 -1.51 -9.94 4.15
C GLU A 69 -2.56 -9.19 4.93
N LEU A 70 -3.78 -9.67 4.93
CA LEU A 70 -4.88 -9.03 5.63
C LEU A 70 -5.02 -7.55 5.26
N GLY A 71 -4.81 -7.25 3.99
CA GLY A 71 -4.99 -5.88 3.49
C GLY A 71 -3.86 -4.92 3.79
N ALA A 72 -2.72 -5.42 4.24
CA ALA A 72 -1.58 -4.55 4.59
C ALA A 72 -0.30 -5.06 3.96
N LEU A 73 0.62 -4.14 3.70
CA LEU A 73 1.95 -4.52 3.26
C LEU A 73 2.67 -5.13 4.45
N THR A 74 3.26 -6.28 4.26
CA THR A 74 3.88 -7.04 5.33
C THR A 74 5.18 -7.66 4.84
N TRP A 75 6.14 -7.79 5.73
CA TRP A 75 7.41 -8.45 5.43
C TRP A 75 7.54 -9.68 6.32
N LEU A 76 8.39 -10.60 5.91
CA LEU A 76 8.51 -11.89 6.61
C LEU A 76 8.93 -11.78 8.07
N ASN A 77 9.52 -10.68 8.47
CA ASN A 77 9.90 -10.49 9.85
C ASN A 77 8.77 -9.95 10.72
N GLY A 78 7.56 -9.79 10.13
CA GLY A 78 6.41 -9.32 10.88
C GLY A 78 6.17 -7.82 10.84
N PHE A 79 7.05 -7.07 10.18
CA PHE A 79 6.85 -5.63 10.06
C PHE A 79 5.71 -5.40 9.07
N ASP A 80 4.75 -4.56 9.44
CA ASP A 80 3.67 -4.24 8.52
C ASP A 80 3.37 -2.76 8.57
N LEU A 81 2.65 -2.28 7.58
CA LEU A 81 2.29 -0.87 7.48
C LEU A 81 0.78 -0.73 7.44
N ASP A 82 0.28 0.23 8.20
CA ASP A 82 -1.15 0.50 8.25
C ASP A 82 -1.63 0.96 6.87
N PRO A 83 -2.55 0.25 6.23
CA PRO A 83 -2.99 0.62 4.90
C PRO A 83 -3.69 1.98 4.83
N ILE A 84 -4.38 2.37 5.89
CA ILE A 84 -5.06 3.65 5.88
C ILE A 84 -4.05 4.78 5.94
N ALA A 85 -3.04 4.65 6.78
CA ALA A 85 -2.02 5.67 6.89
C ALA A 85 -1.23 5.78 5.58
N LEU A 86 -0.95 4.63 4.95
CA LEU A 86 -0.23 4.64 3.69
C LEU A 86 -1.06 5.30 2.59
N HIS A 87 -2.34 4.96 2.53
CA HIS A 87 -3.24 5.54 1.54
C HIS A 87 -3.27 7.06 1.71
N ASP A 88 -3.41 7.54 2.94
CA ASP A 88 -3.47 8.96 3.20
C ASP A 88 -2.18 9.66 2.81
N ARG A 89 -1.06 9.02 3.10
CA ARG A 89 0.23 9.60 2.75
C ARG A 89 0.39 9.70 1.24
N MET A 90 0.02 8.65 0.52
CA MET A 90 0.14 8.65 -0.93
C MET A 90 -0.83 9.64 -1.56
N ALA A 91 -2.02 9.78 -0.99
CA ALA A 91 -2.98 10.76 -1.50
C ALA A 91 -2.45 12.17 -1.29
N ALA A 92 -1.88 12.44 -0.15
CA ALA A 92 -1.34 13.76 0.15
C ALA A 92 -0.16 14.12 -0.76
N ALA A 93 0.57 13.10 -1.22
CA ALA A 93 1.69 13.32 -2.12
C ALA A 93 1.27 13.28 -3.58
N ASP A 94 -0.03 13.14 -3.82
CA ASP A 94 -0.59 13.10 -5.16
C ASP A 94 -0.04 11.93 -5.97
N GLU A 95 0.13 10.80 -5.32
CA GLU A 95 0.66 9.61 -5.97
C GLU A 95 -0.39 8.63 -6.44
N LEU A 96 -1.66 8.85 -6.09
CA LEU A 96 -2.69 7.88 -6.40
C LEU A 96 -3.50 8.26 -7.63
N GLY A 97 -3.82 7.27 -8.45
CA GLY A 97 -4.65 7.46 -9.62
C GLY A 97 -5.53 6.26 -9.81
N ARG A 98 -6.47 6.34 -10.73
CA ARG A 98 -7.37 5.25 -11.01
C ARG A 98 -7.19 4.84 -12.44
N GLU A 99 -6.00 4.39 -12.72
CA GLU A 99 -5.65 4.15 -14.07
C GLU A 99 -6.46 3.17 -14.81
N ALA A 100 -7.04 2.22 -14.17
CA ALA A 100 -7.82 1.25 -14.88
C ALA A 100 -8.99 1.90 -15.57
N THR A 101 -9.66 2.78 -14.90
CA THR A 101 -10.78 3.43 -15.47
C THR A 101 -10.35 4.35 -16.53
N TYR A 102 -9.29 5.03 -16.24
CA TYR A 102 -8.83 5.94 -17.11
C TYR A 102 -8.45 5.45 -18.43
N SER A 103 -7.74 4.41 -18.47
CA SER A 103 -7.21 3.96 -19.70
C SER A 103 -8.26 3.62 -20.67
N ARG A 104 -9.43 3.24 -20.21
CA ARG A 104 -10.37 2.86 -21.09
C ARG A 104 -11.03 3.94 -21.74
N LEU A 105 -11.15 5.01 -21.13
CA LEU A 105 -11.83 6.05 -21.72
C LEU A 105 -11.15 6.68 -22.81
N GLN A 106 -9.98 6.40 -22.91
CA GLN A 106 -9.31 6.95 -23.92
C GLN A 106 -9.67 6.59 -25.15
N ARG A 107 -10.17 6.17 -25.49
CA ARG A 107 -10.43 5.81 -26.66
C ARG A 107 -11.21 6.21 -27.25
#